data_3f7226ed371998ee49a805350016a92e
#
_entry.id   3f7226ed371998ee49a805350016a92e
#
_cell.length_a   1.000
_cell.length_b   1.000
_cell.length_c   1.000
_cell.angle_alpha   90.00
_cell.angle_beta   90.00
_cell.angle_gamma   90.00
#
_symmetry.space_group_name_H-M   'P 1'
#
loop_
_entity.id
_entity.type
_entity.pdbx_description
1 polymer ?
#
loop_
_entity_poly.entity_id
_entity_poly.type
_entity_poly.pdbx_seq_one_letter_code
_entity_poly.pdbx_strand_id
1 'polypeptide(L)'
;TSVTGVQTCALPISKVYSVLGMLDAKNPLIQTRPFRSPHHTISATALAGGGQTLRPGEISMAHRGVLFLDELPEFHRDTLEVLRQPLEDGVVSISRVQGSVRYPSQFMLVCAMNPCKCGWYGDPSGRCKCKQSGIDKYLGKVSGPLLDRVDIIVEVPAVKFEALSRNDTDEPT
;
A
#
# COMPACT_ATOMS: atom_id res chain seq x y z
N THR A 1 -1.34 -11.18 -34.60
CA THR A 1 -0.40 -10.54 -33.70
C THR A 1 -1.16 -9.71 -32.68
N SER A 2 -1.54 -10.35 -31.57
CA SER A 2 -2.39 -9.75 -30.54
C SER A 2 -1.59 -8.84 -29.61
N VAL A 3 -1.60 -7.56 -29.88
CA VAL A 3 -1.08 -6.49 -29.01
C VAL A 3 -2.16 -5.99 -28.02
N THR A 4 -3.33 -6.65 -28.00
CA THR A 4 -4.55 -6.16 -27.32
C THR A 4 -4.53 -6.25 -25.79
N GLY A 5 -3.72 -7.11 -25.18
CA GLY A 5 -3.73 -7.29 -23.71
C GLY A 5 -2.99 -6.18 -22.94
N VAL A 6 -1.92 -5.62 -23.49
CA VAL A 6 -1.12 -4.58 -22.82
C VAL A 6 -1.79 -3.21 -22.92
N GLN A 7 -2.49 -2.92 -24.02
CA GLN A 7 -3.13 -1.62 -24.24
C GLN A 7 -4.32 -1.37 -23.30
N THR A 8 -5.11 -2.37 -22.95
CA THR A 8 -6.26 -2.22 -22.05
C THR A 8 -5.86 -1.95 -20.60
N CYS A 9 -4.69 -2.43 -20.15
CA CYS A 9 -4.19 -2.17 -18.79
C CYS A 9 -3.42 -0.86 -18.67
N ALA A 10 -2.70 -0.43 -19.72
CA ALA A 10 -1.86 0.77 -19.69
C ALA A 10 -2.64 2.08 -19.79
N LEU A 11 -3.77 2.10 -20.50
CA LEU A 11 -4.54 3.33 -20.74
C LEU A 11 -5.12 3.97 -19.46
N PRO A 12 -5.79 3.23 -18.53
CA PRO A 12 -6.35 3.84 -17.33
C PRO A 12 -5.29 4.45 -16.45
N ILE A 13 -4.16 3.75 -16.23
CA ILE A 13 -3.07 4.26 -15.37
C ILE A 13 -2.35 5.43 -16.04
N SER A 14 -2.13 5.41 -17.34
CA SER A 14 -1.53 6.52 -18.06
C SER A 14 -2.40 7.79 -18.00
N LYS A 15 -3.73 7.66 -18.00
CA LYS A 15 -4.64 8.79 -17.77
C LYS A 15 -4.43 9.40 -16.38
N VAL A 16 -4.29 8.57 -15.32
CA VAL A 16 -4.01 9.05 -13.96
C VAL A 16 -2.70 9.84 -13.91
N TYR A 17 -1.63 9.31 -14.50
CA TYR A 17 -0.32 9.96 -14.53
C TYR A 17 -0.32 11.22 -15.43
N SER A 18 -1.11 11.23 -16.51
CA SER A 18 -1.28 12.40 -17.37
C SER A 18 -1.91 13.59 -16.63
N VAL A 19 -2.96 13.34 -15.83
CA VAL A 19 -3.61 14.37 -14.99
C VAL A 19 -2.62 14.99 -14.00
N LEU A 20 -1.62 14.23 -13.54
CA LEU A 20 -0.57 14.69 -12.66
C LEU A 20 0.59 15.39 -13.38
N GLY A 21 0.60 15.37 -14.73
CA GLY A 21 1.73 15.90 -15.51
C GLY A 21 3.00 15.06 -15.39
N MET A 22 2.86 13.77 -15.04
CA MET A 22 3.99 12.85 -14.80
C MET A 22 4.37 12.01 -16.02
N LEU A 23 3.70 12.19 -17.16
CA LEU A 23 4.07 11.52 -18.42
C LEU A 23 5.00 12.42 -19.23
N ASP A 24 6.04 11.78 -19.79
CA ASP A 24 6.91 12.42 -20.79
C ASP A 24 6.26 12.32 -22.18
N ALA A 25 6.39 13.37 -23.00
CA ALA A 25 5.93 13.38 -24.39
C ALA A 25 6.58 12.26 -25.23
N LYS A 26 7.79 11.83 -24.87
CA LYS A 26 8.48 10.70 -25.54
C LYS A 26 7.96 9.32 -25.10
N ASN A 27 7.38 9.23 -23.88
CA ASN A 27 6.82 8.01 -23.31
C ASN A 27 5.40 8.27 -22.78
N PRO A 28 4.40 8.37 -23.66
CA PRO A 28 3.04 8.77 -23.31
C PRO A 28 2.25 7.67 -22.57
N LEU A 29 2.81 6.48 -22.44
CA LEU A 29 2.17 5.33 -21.80
C LEU A 29 3.05 4.77 -20.69
N ILE A 30 2.44 4.42 -19.56
CA ILE A 30 3.09 3.65 -18.50
C ILE A 30 3.32 2.22 -18.99
N GLN A 31 4.57 1.81 -19.09
CA GLN A 31 4.98 0.49 -19.59
C GLN A 31 5.22 -0.53 -18.48
N THR A 32 5.54 -0.07 -17.27
CA THR A 32 5.80 -0.92 -16.10
C THR A 32 4.68 -0.76 -15.08
N ARG A 33 4.39 -1.83 -14.32
CA ARG A 33 3.41 -1.75 -13.24
C ARG A 33 3.90 -0.80 -12.16
N PRO A 34 3.07 0.14 -11.69
CA PRO A 34 3.47 1.08 -10.64
C PRO A 34 3.76 0.36 -9.33
N PHE A 35 4.80 0.79 -8.64
CA PHE A 35 5.06 0.46 -7.24
C PHE A 35 5.01 1.76 -6.44
N ARG A 36 4.09 1.85 -5.49
CA ARG A 36 3.92 3.02 -4.62
C ARG A 36 4.16 2.62 -3.18
N SER A 37 5.03 3.37 -2.51
CA SER A 37 5.38 3.13 -1.10
C SER A 37 5.38 4.46 -0.34
N PRO A 38 4.19 5.00 -0.01
CA PRO A 38 4.11 6.24 0.74
C PRO A 38 4.57 6.02 2.19
N HIS A 39 5.24 7.02 2.75
CA HIS A 39 5.65 7.02 4.14
C HIS A 39 4.43 7.12 5.08
N HIS A 40 4.49 6.54 6.27
CA HIS A 40 3.38 6.50 7.22
C HIS A 40 2.86 7.88 7.68
N THR A 41 3.64 8.96 7.48
CA THR A 41 3.23 10.34 7.77
C THR A 41 2.33 10.95 6.69
N ILE A 42 2.05 10.23 5.61
CA ILE A 42 1.17 10.71 4.54
C ILE A 42 -0.22 11.07 5.07
N SER A 43 -0.81 12.14 4.55
CA SER A 43 -2.19 12.50 4.88
C SER A 43 -3.21 11.64 4.13
N ALA A 44 -4.42 11.51 4.69
CA ALA A 44 -5.54 10.83 4.02
C ALA A 44 -5.84 11.41 2.62
N THR A 45 -5.74 12.74 2.48
CA THR A 45 -5.93 13.42 1.19
C THR A 45 -4.81 13.11 0.19
N ALA A 46 -3.55 12.99 0.64
CA ALA A 46 -2.46 12.62 -0.27
C ALA A 46 -2.56 11.15 -0.68
N LEU A 47 -3.04 10.27 0.22
CA LEU A 47 -3.22 8.86 -0.06
C LEU A 47 -4.40 8.62 -1.01
N ALA A 48 -5.60 9.13 -0.71
CA ALA A 48 -6.79 8.92 -1.54
C ALA A 48 -6.86 9.86 -2.74
N GLY A 49 -6.32 11.04 -2.62
CA GLY A 49 -6.47 12.12 -3.59
C GLY A 49 -7.44 13.20 -3.11
N GLY A 50 -7.53 14.27 -3.84
CA GLY A 50 -8.39 15.41 -3.54
C GLY A 50 -7.66 16.74 -3.64
N GLY A 51 -7.91 17.63 -2.66
CA GLY A 51 -7.45 19.01 -2.70
C GLY A 51 -8.37 19.91 -3.54
N GLN A 52 -7.93 21.11 -3.84
CA GLN A 52 -8.72 22.09 -4.61
C GLN A 52 -8.92 21.64 -6.08
N THR A 53 -7.97 20.92 -6.65
CA THR A 53 -7.95 20.50 -8.06
C THR A 53 -8.38 19.05 -8.26
N LEU A 54 -8.97 18.39 -7.26
CA LEU A 54 -9.47 16.99 -7.33
C LEU A 54 -8.43 16.01 -7.89
N ARG A 55 -7.15 16.15 -7.52
CA ARG A 55 -6.05 15.32 -8.03
C ARG A 55 -6.11 13.88 -7.50
N PRO A 56 -5.69 12.89 -8.31
CA PRO A 56 -5.54 11.51 -7.84
C PRO A 56 -4.44 11.41 -6.78
N GLY A 57 -4.61 10.50 -5.80
CA GLY A 57 -3.63 10.19 -4.77
C GLY A 57 -2.83 8.92 -5.06
N GLU A 58 -2.01 8.51 -4.08
CA GLU A 58 -1.14 7.32 -4.16
C GLU A 58 -1.91 6.04 -4.49
N ILE A 59 -3.14 5.89 -3.96
CA ILE A 59 -4.01 4.74 -4.23
C ILE A 59 -4.30 4.64 -5.74
N SER A 60 -4.68 5.75 -6.38
CA SER A 60 -4.97 5.76 -7.81
C SER A 60 -3.71 5.62 -8.66
N MET A 61 -2.58 6.17 -8.17
CA MET A 61 -1.28 5.99 -8.81
C MET A 61 -0.75 4.56 -8.74
N ALA A 62 -1.23 3.76 -7.78
CA ALA A 62 -0.92 2.34 -7.67
C ALA A 62 -1.80 1.45 -8.57
N HIS A 63 -2.74 2.03 -9.34
CA HIS A 63 -3.66 1.24 -10.18
C HIS A 63 -2.92 0.25 -11.09
N ARG A 64 -3.36 -1.04 -11.08
CA ARG A 64 -2.73 -2.17 -11.78
C ARG A 64 -1.29 -2.48 -11.33
N GLY A 65 -0.87 -1.95 -10.18
CA GLY A 65 0.43 -2.15 -9.58
C GLY A 65 0.32 -2.57 -8.11
N VAL A 66 1.28 -2.12 -7.31
CA VAL A 66 1.40 -2.44 -5.88
C VAL A 66 1.38 -1.16 -5.06
N LEU A 67 0.56 -1.15 -4.01
CA LEU A 67 0.64 -0.18 -2.91
C LEU A 67 1.26 -0.89 -1.71
N PHE A 68 2.48 -0.51 -1.35
CA PHE A 68 3.20 -1.05 -0.21
C PHE A 68 3.12 -0.08 0.98
N LEU A 69 2.62 -0.56 2.11
CA LEU A 69 2.53 0.20 3.35
C LEU A 69 3.42 -0.45 4.41
N ASP A 70 4.58 0.14 4.63
CA ASP A 70 5.46 -0.29 5.71
C ASP A 70 5.05 0.34 7.03
N GLU A 71 5.35 -0.34 8.14
CA GLU A 71 4.99 0.12 9.49
C GLU A 71 3.50 0.44 9.63
N LEU A 72 2.62 -0.43 9.13
CA LEU A 72 1.17 -0.21 9.02
C LEU A 72 0.53 0.42 10.28
N PRO A 73 0.84 0.01 11.54
CA PRO A 73 0.27 0.64 12.73
C PRO A 73 0.79 2.06 13.03
N GLU A 74 1.80 2.56 12.31
CA GLU A 74 2.28 3.93 12.50
C GLU A 74 1.53 4.94 11.64
N PHE A 75 0.77 4.49 10.63
CA PHE A 75 -0.13 5.36 9.89
C PHE A 75 -1.23 5.93 10.81
N HIS A 76 -1.66 7.14 10.50
CA HIS A 76 -2.83 7.72 11.16
C HIS A 76 -4.08 6.91 10.81
N ARG A 77 -4.95 6.66 11.79
CA ARG A 77 -6.14 5.82 11.61
C ARG A 77 -7.02 6.28 10.45
N ASP A 78 -7.28 7.58 10.35
CA ASP A 78 -8.10 8.15 9.28
C ASP A 78 -7.47 7.93 7.90
N THR A 79 -6.12 7.88 7.82
CA THR A 79 -5.40 7.57 6.58
C THR A 79 -5.59 6.12 6.16
N LEU A 80 -5.64 5.18 7.10
CA LEU A 80 -5.91 3.78 6.79
C LEU A 80 -7.38 3.54 6.41
N GLU A 81 -8.32 4.25 7.02
CA GLU A 81 -9.75 4.08 6.74
C GLU A 81 -10.12 4.46 5.29
N VAL A 82 -9.36 5.36 4.63
CA VAL A 82 -9.65 5.71 3.22
C VAL A 82 -9.32 4.59 2.24
N LEU A 83 -8.60 3.53 2.66
CA LEU A 83 -8.31 2.36 1.83
C LEU A 83 -9.52 1.43 1.66
N ARG A 84 -10.49 1.47 2.58
CA ARG A 84 -11.59 0.51 2.61
C ARG A 84 -12.40 0.52 1.32
N GLN A 85 -12.88 1.69 0.90
CA GLN A 85 -13.67 1.81 -0.31
C GLN A 85 -12.90 1.40 -1.57
N PRO A 86 -11.65 1.87 -1.80
CA PRO A 86 -10.86 1.43 -2.95
C PRO A 86 -10.59 -0.08 -3.03
N LEU A 87 -10.41 -0.73 -1.88
CA LEU A 87 -10.22 -2.18 -1.83
C LEU A 87 -11.49 -2.96 -2.19
N GLU A 88 -12.67 -2.44 -1.86
CA GLU A 88 -13.95 -3.04 -2.21
C GLU A 88 -14.37 -2.74 -3.64
N ASP A 89 -14.38 -1.46 -4.00
CA ASP A 89 -15.00 -0.98 -5.23
C ASP A 89 -14.03 -0.90 -6.42
N GLY A 90 -12.71 -0.97 -6.17
CA GLY A 90 -11.68 -0.76 -7.18
C GLY A 90 -11.63 0.67 -7.74
N VAL A 91 -12.24 1.63 -7.03
CA VAL A 91 -12.26 3.04 -7.41
C VAL A 91 -12.16 3.95 -6.19
N VAL A 92 -11.52 5.10 -6.37
CA VAL A 92 -11.55 6.22 -5.43
C VAL A 92 -12.53 7.26 -5.94
N SER A 93 -13.51 7.62 -5.12
CA SER A 93 -14.47 8.69 -5.43
C SER A 93 -14.15 9.93 -4.60
N ILE A 94 -13.88 11.04 -5.26
CA ILE A 94 -13.59 12.32 -4.64
C ILE A 94 -14.72 13.29 -4.97
N SER A 95 -15.45 13.72 -3.95
CA SER A 95 -16.55 14.67 -4.10
C SER A 95 -16.23 15.98 -3.39
N ARG A 96 -16.50 17.12 -4.06
CA ARG A 96 -16.36 18.48 -3.56
C ARG A 96 -17.51 19.33 -4.10
N VAL A 97 -17.67 20.53 -3.56
CA VAL A 97 -18.68 21.50 -4.04
C VAL A 97 -18.55 21.77 -5.54
N GLN A 98 -17.33 21.75 -6.06
CA GLN A 98 -17.01 22.03 -7.47
C GLN A 98 -17.21 20.83 -8.40
N GLY A 99 -17.51 19.64 -7.88
CA GLY A 99 -17.71 18.45 -8.69
C GLY A 99 -17.32 17.13 -8.01
N SER A 100 -17.48 16.05 -8.75
CA SER A 100 -17.09 14.71 -8.32
C SER A 100 -16.28 14.03 -9.42
N VAL A 101 -15.19 13.37 -9.03
CA VAL A 101 -14.33 12.63 -9.93
C VAL A 101 -14.11 11.23 -9.38
N ARG A 102 -14.08 10.23 -10.26
CA ARG A 102 -13.77 8.83 -9.92
C ARG A 102 -12.46 8.42 -10.59
N TYR A 103 -11.53 7.91 -9.80
CA TYR A 103 -10.26 7.37 -10.28
C TYR A 103 -10.22 5.85 -10.10
N PRO A 104 -9.69 5.10 -11.09
CA PRO A 104 -9.50 3.66 -10.94
C PRO A 104 -8.45 3.37 -9.87
N SER A 105 -8.66 2.30 -9.07
CA SER A 105 -7.80 1.95 -7.95
C SER A 105 -7.73 0.44 -7.69
N GLN A 106 -7.67 -0.36 -8.75
CA GLN A 106 -7.41 -1.79 -8.62
C GLN A 106 -5.91 -2.02 -8.45
N PHE A 107 -5.47 -2.37 -7.27
CA PHE A 107 -4.06 -2.56 -6.91
C PHE A 107 -3.90 -3.76 -5.98
N MET A 108 -2.69 -4.29 -5.88
CA MET A 108 -2.31 -5.23 -4.85
C MET A 108 -1.88 -4.43 -3.61
N LEU A 109 -2.55 -4.64 -2.47
CA LEU A 109 -2.13 -4.09 -1.20
C LEU A 109 -1.12 -5.04 -0.56
N VAL A 110 0.05 -4.52 -0.23
CA VAL A 110 1.07 -5.22 0.57
C VAL A 110 1.37 -4.38 1.79
N CYS A 111 1.27 -4.99 2.97
CA CYS A 111 1.51 -4.31 4.23
C CYS A 111 2.60 -5.05 5.02
N ALA A 112 3.47 -4.29 5.66
CA ALA A 112 4.41 -4.82 6.64
C ALA A 112 4.15 -4.17 8.00
N MET A 113 4.28 -4.95 9.08
CA MET A 113 4.14 -4.45 10.44
C MET A 113 4.93 -5.28 11.42
N ASN A 114 5.40 -4.63 12.46
CA ASN A 114 6.01 -5.30 13.61
C ASN A 114 4.92 -5.82 14.57
N PRO A 115 5.19 -6.88 15.35
CA PRO A 115 4.23 -7.42 16.30
C PRO A 115 3.98 -6.52 17.51
N CYS A 116 4.85 -5.54 17.76
CA CYS A 116 4.71 -4.50 18.78
C CYS A 116 5.68 -3.35 18.49
N LYS A 117 5.59 -2.25 19.23
CA LYS A 117 6.47 -1.08 19.06
C LYS A 117 7.98 -1.37 19.15
N CYS A 118 8.39 -2.35 19.95
CA CYS A 118 9.80 -2.72 20.06
C CYS A 118 10.23 -3.81 19.06
N GLY A 119 9.28 -4.41 18.33
CA GLY A 119 9.52 -5.44 17.33
C GLY A 119 9.75 -6.87 17.89
N TRP A 120 9.81 -7.06 19.21
CA TRP A 120 10.25 -8.32 19.82
C TRP A 120 9.12 -9.12 20.50
N TYR A 121 7.86 -8.77 20.32
CA TYR A 121 6.76 -9.54 20.90
C TYR A 121 6.65 -10.91 20.22
N GLY A 122 6.59 -11.98 21.02
CA GLY A 122 6.61 -13.35 20.51
C GLY A 122 8.01 -13.93 20.27
N ASP A 123 9.07 -13.11 20.35
CA ASP A 123 10.44 -13.61 20.21
C ASP A 123 10.87 -14.42 21.43
N PRO A 124 11.44 -15.65 21.25
CA PRO A 124 11.88 -16.52 22.36
C PRO A 124 12.98 -15.92 23.24
N SER A 125 13.70 -14.89 22.76
CA SER A 125 14.79 -14.23 23.52
C SER A 125 14.32 -13.42 24.72
N GLY A 126 13.00 -13.19 24.89
CA GLY A 126 12.46 -12.40 25.99
C GLY A 126 12.82 -10.91 25.96
N ARG A 127 13.30 -10.38 24.83
CA ARG A 127 13.69 -8.97 24.66
C ARG A 127 12.51 -8.01 24.74
N CYS A 128 11.28 -8.48 24.47
CA CYS A 128 10.10 -7.64 24.53
C CYS A 128 9.82 -7.18 25.95
N LYS A 129 9.81 -5.86 26.16
CA LYS A 129 9.43 -5.21 27.42
C LYS A 129 8.10 -4.47 27.36
N CYS A 130 7.35 -4.65 26.26
CA CYS A 130 6.06 -4.00 26.08
C CYS A 130 5.03 -4.61 27.02
N LYS A 131 4.23 -3.75 27.67
CA LYS A 131 3.06 -4.20 28.41
C LYS A 131 1.96 -4.64 27.44
N GLN A 132 1.15 -5.66 27.81
CA GLN A 132 0.07 -6.16 26.95
C GLN A 132 -0.85 -5.04 26.47
N SER A 133 -1.27 -4.13 27.35
CA SER A 133 -2.11 -2.99 26.98
C SER A 133 -1.49 -2.06 25.90
N GLY A 134 -0.15 -1.98 25.88
CA GLY A 134 0.59 -1.22 24.87
C GLY A 134 0.63 -1.95 23.50
N ILE A 135 0.72 -3.27 23.54
CA ILE A 135 0.66 -4.12 22.34
C ILE A 135 -0.74 -4.03 21.73
N ASP A 136 -1.78 -4.23 22.56
CA ASP A 136 -3.18 -4.17 22.13
C ASP A 136 -3.52 -2.79 21.52
N LYS A 137 -3.04 -1.71 22.14
CA LYS A 137 -3.21 -0.35 21.61
C LYS A 137 -2.47 -0.13 20.30
N TYR A 138 -1.30 -0.75 20.12
CA TYR A 138 -0.51 -0.64 18.90
C TYR A 138 -1.18 -1.38 17.75
N LEU A 139 -1.54 -2.64 17.94
CA LEU A 139 -2.22 -3.46 16.94
C LEU A 139 -3.63 -2.94 16.63
N GLY A 140 -4.36 -2.47 17.63
CA GLY A 140 -5.70 -1.91 17.50
C GLY A 140 -5.80 -0.60 16.70
N LYS A 141 -4.68 -0.03 16.25
CA LYS A 141 -4.68 1.09 15.29
C LYS A 141 -5.16 0.64 13.90
N VAL A 142 -4.88 -0.61 13.53
CA VAL A 142 -5.38 -1.20 12.30
C VAL A 142 -6.77 -1.75 12.57
N SER A 143 -7.77 -1.26 11.85
CA SER A 143 -9.16 -1.67 12.07
C SER A 143 -9.42 -3.10 11.59
N GLY A 144 -10.29 -3.83 12.30
CA GLY A 144 -10.75 -5.16 11.88
C GLY A 144 -11.24 -5.18 10.43
N PRO A 145 -12.16 -4.28 10.04
CA PRO A 145 -12.64 -4.20 8.66
C PRO A 145 -11.58 -4.00 7.59
N LEU A 146 -10.43 -3.39 7.91
CA LEU A 146 -9.30 -3.32 6.97
C LEU A 146 -8.55 -4.65 6.91
N LEU A 147 -8.33 -5.30 8.05
CA LEU A 147 -7.67 -6.61 8.11
C LEU A 147 -8.49 -7.70 7.41
N ASP A 148 -9.82 -7.64 7.48
CA ASP A 148 -10.73 -8.59 6.80
C ASP A 148 -10.60 -8.56 5.26
N ARG A 149 -9.94 -7.53 4.71
CA ARG A 149 -9.66 -7.39 3.27
C ARG A 149 -8.25 -7.83 2.88
N VAL A 150 -7.48 -8.29 3.84
CA VAL A 150 -6.14 -8.87 3.59
C VAL A 150 -6.31 -10.38 3.47
N ASP A 151 -6.14 -10.90 2.26
CA ASP A 151 -6.39 -12.32 1.95
C ASP A 151 -5.31 -13.23 2.52
N ILE A 152 -4.07 -12.75 2.68
CA ILE A 152 -2.93 -13.56 3.10
C ILE A 152 -2.17 -12.83 4.21
N ILE A 153 -2.00 -13.50 5.35
CA ILE A 153 -1.18 -13.02 6.47
C ILE A 153 -0.03 -14.00 6.66
N VAL A 154 1.20 -13.48 6.64
CA VAL A 154 2.42 -14.28 6.82
C VAL A 154 3.16 -13.76 8.05
N GLU A 155 3.43 -14.67 8.99
CA GLU A 155 4.34 -14.37 10.09
C GLU A 155 5.77 -14.73 9.71
N VAL A 156 6.66 -13.74 9.79
CA VAL A 156 8.09 -13.92 9.50
C VAL A 156 8.84 -14.05 10.82
N PRO A 157 9.32 -15.25 11.18
CA PRO A 157 10.07 -15.43 12.42
C PRO A 157 11.44 -14.73 12.35
N ALA A 158 11.98 -14.38 13.52
CA ALA A 158 13.34 -13.84 13.60
C ALA A 158 14.37 -14.88 13.11
N VAL A 159 15.18 -14.50 12.14
CA VAL A 159 16.26 -15.34 11.60
C VAL A 159 17.52 -15.08 12.42
N LYS A 160 18.22 -16.16 12.82
CA LYS A 160 19.51 -16.05 13.51
C LYS A 160 20.54 -15.49 12.53
N PHE A 161 21.40 -14.59 13.03
CA PHE A 161 22.45 -13.94 12.22
C PHE A 161 23.36 -14.95 11.51
N GLU A 162 23.64 -16.09 12.14
CA GLU A 162 24.45 -17.18 11.56
C GLU A 162 23.81 -17.81 10.32
N ALA A 163 22.47 -17.81 10.22
CA ALA A 163 21.75 -18.31 9.05
C ALA A 163 21.76 -17.29 7.89
N LEU A 164 21.84 -15.98 8.20
CA LEU A 164 21.95 -14.92 7.19
C LEU A 164 23.36 -14.81 6.60
N SER A 165 24.38 -15.24 7.35
CA SER A 165 25.79 -15.19 6.89
C SER A 165 26.20 -16.44 6.10
N ARG A 166 25.37 -17.47 6.03
CA ARG A 166 25.58 -18.59 5.11
C ARG A 166 25.15 -18.15 3.72
N ASN A 167 26.13 -17.98 2.83
CA ASN A 167 25.91 -17.88 1.40
C ASN A 167 25.53 -19.29 0.88
N ASP A 168 24.33 -19.75 1.15
CA ASP A 168 23.79 -20.93 0.46
C ASP A 168 23.41 -20.49 -0.95
N THR A 169 24.35 -20.71 -1.87
CA THR A 169 24.20 -20.54 -3.33
C THR A 169 23.36 -21.66 -3.97
N ASP A 170 22.56 -22.37 -3.22
CA ASP A 170 21.72 -23.46 -3.70
C ASP A 170 20.23 -23.07 -3.67
N GLU A 171 19.84 -22.15 -4.56
CA GLU A 171 18.46 -22.16 -5.06
C GLU A 171 18.39 -23.18 -6.22
N PRO A 172 17.61 -24.25 -6.09
CA PRO A 172 17.33 -25.11 -7.24
C PRO A 172 16.52 -24.33 -8.27
N THR A 173 17.06 -24.23 -9.47
CA THR A 173 16.40 -23.73 -10.69
C THR A 173 15.17 -24.55 -11.06
#